data_7886f224a1bf39690d0d7bff24ce193b
#
_entry.id   7886f224a1bf39690d0d7bff24ce193b
#
_cell.length_a   1.000
_cell.length_b   1.000
_cell.length_c   1.000
_cell.angle_alpha   90.00
_cell.angle_beta   90.00
_cell.angle_gamma   90.00
#
_symmetry.space_group_name_H-M   'P 1'
#
loop_
_entity.id
_entity.type
_entity.pdbx_description
1 polymer ?
#
loop_
_entity_poly.entity_id
_entity_poly.type
_entity_poly.pdbx_seq_one_letter_code
_entity_poly.pdbx_strand_id
1 'polypeptide(L)'
;MVALAIAGTLTTISMLYVAEVSLRTKEPLQLSGLAEKYLGQTGRFLVFTAIMVNSVGALIAYASGSGNLMHNLFNLPSLAGTLIFYALGAFIMWKGLQATGKVEGLITSGMAIIIFTLVVWTIAGPGIEPANLWVLKPYFIIPIMNLAVFTFLAQYVVPEMARGMAATKPEILPKAIIAGMCITAFTLAAVPFAALGLLGTEVTEVVTIAWGEKLGTAAYYM
;
A
#
# COMPACT_ATOMS: atom_id res chain seq x y z
N MET A 1 -7.39 13.70 -4.85
CA MET A 1 -5.99 14.08 -5.12
C MET A 1 -5.37 14.92 -4.00
N VAL A 2 -5.97 16.02 -3.57
CA VAL A 2 -5.42 16.88 -2.48
C VAL A 2 -5.14 16.07 -1.19
N ALA A 3 -6.10 15.25 -0.74
CA ALA A 3 -5.92 14.40 0.43
C ALA A 3 -4.74 13.43 0.31
N LEU A 4 -4.54 12.83 -0.88
CA LEU A 4 -3.39 11.96 -1.15
C LEU A 4 -2.06 12.73 -1.07
N ALA A 5 -2.00 13.93 -1.64
CA ALA A 5 -0.80 14.76 -1.61
C ALA A 5 -0.44 15.18 -0.18
N ILE A 6 -1.42 15.61 0.61
CA ILE A 6 -1.21 15.98 2.02
C ILE A 6 -0.78 14.76 2.84
N ALA A 7 -1.53 13.66 2.77
CA ALA A 7 -1.22 12.44 3.49
C ALA A 7 0.17 11.90 3.12
N GLY A 8 0.47 11.80 1.82
CA GLY A 8 1.77 11.32 1.33
C GLY A 8 2.93 12.19 1.80
N THR A 9 2.78 13.52 1.76
CA THR A 9 3.81 14.45 2.23
C THR A 9 4.04 14.32 3.74
N LEU A 10 2.99 14.37 4.55
CA LEU A 10 3.10 14.25 6.01
C LEU A 10 3.68 12.90 6.43
N THR A 11 3.25 11.82 5.78
CA THR A 11 3.76 10.48 6.07
C THR A 11 5.23 10.34 5.66
N THR A 12 5.63 10.90 4.51
CA THR A 12 7.03 10.91 4.07
C THR A 12 7.92 11.66 5.08
N ILE A 13 7.49 12.84 5.53
CA ILE A 13 8.22 13.60 6.55
C ILE A 13 8.35 12.78 7.84
N SER A 14 7.27 12.15 8.30
CA SER A 14 7.29 11.28 9.47
C SER A 14 8.27 10.11 9.31
N MET A 15 8.30 9.46 8.15
CA MET A 15 9.25 8.38 7.86
C MET A 15 10.70 8.87 7.87
N LEU A 16 10.98 10.05 7.35
CA LEU A 16 12.32 10.64 7.39
C LEU A 16 12.79 10.93 8.82
N TYR A 17 11.89 11.41 9.71
CA TYR A 17 12.22 11.54 11.13
C TYR A 17 12.52 10.20 11.79
N VAL A 18 11.69 9.17 11.52
CA VAL A 18 11.95 7.81 12.03
C VAL A 18 13.29 7.28 11.50
N ALA A 19 13.63 7.52 10.24
CA ALA A 19 14.91 7.13 9.65
C ALA A 19 16.09 7.81 10.36
N GLU A 20 16.00 9.11 10.60
CA GLU A 20 17.05 9.84 11.30
C GLU A 20 17.24 9.34 12.74
N VAL A 21 16.14 9.14 13.48
CA VAL A 21 16.19 8.59 14.84
C VAL A 21 16.79 7.18 14.82
N SER A 22 16.40 6.33 13.88
CA SER A 22 16.93 4.97 13.74
C SER A 22 18.43 4.94 13.47
N LEU A 23 18.91 5.80 12.55
CA LEU A 23 20.33 5.89 12.21
C LEU A 23 21.18 6.45 13.38
N ARG A 24 20.66 7.43 14.12
CA ARG A 24 21.36 8.03 15.27
C ARG A 24 21.39 7.11 16.49
N THR A 25 20.41 6.22 16.63
CA THR A 25 20.29 5.36 17.82
C THR A 25 21.39 4.29 17.90
N LYS A 26 21.99 3.89 16.80
CA LYS A 26 23.05 2.86 16.71
C LYS A 26 22.67 1.47 17.26
N GLU A 27 21.49 1.30 17.81
CA GLU A 27 20.95 0.04 18.29
C GLU A 27 19.93 -0.51 17.29
N PRO A 28 19.90 -1.81 17.03
CA PRO A 28 18.99 -2.43 16.07
C PRO A 28 17.57 -2.58 16.67
N LEU A 29 16.96 -1.45 17.05
CA LEU A 29 15.62 -1.40 17.62
C LEU A 29 14.56 -1.30 16.54
N GLN A 30 13.41 -1.96 16.76
CA GLN A 30 12.20 -1.74 15.98
C GLN A 30 11.49 -0.46 16.44
N LEU A 31 10.45 -0.03 15.73
CA LEU A 31 9.75 1.23 16.03
C LEU A 31 9.22 1.28 17.48
N SER A 32 8.67 0.18 17.99
CA SER A 32 8.24 0.08 19.39
C SER A 32 9.40 0.15 20.39
N GLY A 33 10.56 -0.40 20.04
CA GLY A 33 11.77 -0.30 20.85
C GLY A 33 12.37 1.12 20.85
N LEU A 34 12.33 1.82 19.71
CA LEU A 34 12.70 3.23 19.65
C LEU A 34 11.76 4.08 20.52
N ALA A 35 10.46 3.80 20.47
CA ALA A 35 9.48 4.48 21.32
C ALA A 35 9.76 4.23 22.83
N GLU A 36 10.14 3.00 23.19
CA GLU A 36 10.55 2.70 24.58
C GLU A 36 11.76 3.53 25.01
N LYS A 37 12.79 3.57 24.17
CA LYS A 37 14.04 4.27 24.48
C LYS A 37 13.84 5.78 24.70
N TYR A 38 12.98 6.42 23.91
CA TYR A 38 12.81 7.87 23.95
C TYR A 38 11.59 8.35 24.72
N LEU A 39 10.55 7.52 24.85
CA LEU A 39 9.27 7.87 25.47
C LEU A 39 8.91 6.95 26.65
N GLY A 40 9.78 5.98 26.96
CA GLY A 40 9.56 5.02 28.04
C GLY A 40 8.52 3.95 27.71
N GLN A 41 8.13 3.17 28.72
CA GLN A 41 7.21 2.03 28.56
C GLN A 41 5.84 2.41 27.98
N THR A 42 5.34 3.60 28.33
CA THR A 42 4.07 4.11 27.79
C THR A 42 4.17 4.32 26.27
N GLY A 43 5.27 4.91 25.79
CA GLY A 43 5.53 5.08 24.37
C GLY A 43 5.59 3.75 23.64
N ARG A 44 6.29 2.75 24.18
CA ARG A 44 6.33 1.38 23.65
C ARG A 44 4.93 0.78 23.52
N PHE A 45 4.15 0.84 24.60
CA PHE A 45 2.80 0.26 24.61
C PHE A 45 1.89 0.90 23.57
N LEU A 46 1.88 2.23 23.46
CA LEU A 46 1.07 2.96 22.50
C LEU A 46 1.44 2.62 21.06
N VAL A 47 2.74 2.65 20.73
CA VAL A 47 3.22 2.35 19.37
C VAL A 47 2.98 0.89 19.02
N PHE A 48 3.27 -0.03 19.94
CA PHE A 48 3.02 -1.46 19.73
C PHE A 48 1.53 -1.73 19.47
N THR A 49 0.64 -1.17 20.29
CA THR A 49 -0.81 -1.33 20.14
C THR A 49 -1.28 -0.75 18.81
N ALA A 50 -0.80 0.43 18.42
CA ALA A 50 -1.15 1.05 17.14
C ALA A 50 -0.73 0.18 15.95
N ILE A 51 0.49 -0.38 15.96
CA ILE A 51 0.98 -1.29 14.93
C ILE A 51 0.13 -2.56 14.89
N MET A 52 -0.19 -3.15 16.04
CA MET A 52 -1.01 -4.37 16.12
C MET A 52 -2.42 -4.16 15.56
N VAL A 53 -3.09 -3.08 15.96
CA VAL A 53 -4.43 -2.73 15.45
C VAL A 53 -4.40 -2.52 13.94
N ASN A 54 -3.42 -1.77 13.45
CA ASN A 54 -3.23 -1.54 12.00
C ASN A 54 -2.98 -2.85 11.25
N SER A 55 -2.09 -3.70 11.75
CA SER A 55 -1.71 -4.97 11.09
C SER A 55 -2.88 -5.95 11.04
N VAL A 56 -3.64 -6.08 12.14
CA VAL A 56 -4.84 -6.93 12.18
C VAL A 56 -5.91 -6.39 11.23
N GLY A 57 -6.15 -5.09 11.22
CA GLY A 57 -7.09 -4.46 10.29
C GLY A 57 -6.71 -4.67 8.83
N ALA A 58 -5.44 -4.48 8.49
CA ALA A 58 -4.92 -4.74 7.15
C ALA A 58 -5.07 -6.22 6.74
N LEU A 59 -4.77 -7.15 7.66
CA LEU A 59 -4.89 -8.58 7.41
C LEU A 59 -6.34 -8.99 7.13
N ILE A 60 -7.30 -8.45 7.88
CA ILE A 60 -8.74 -8.68 7.64
C ILE A 60 -9.14 -8.14 6.26
N ALA A 61 -8.71 -6.92 5.93
CA ALA A 61 -9.02 -6.29 4.64
C ALA A 61 -8.45 -7.10 3.46
N TYR A 62 -7.20 -7.55 3.55
CA TYR A 62 -6.56 -8.37 2.52
C TYR A 62 -7.20 -9.75 2.40
N ALA A 63 -7.57 -10.37 3.50
CA ALA A 63 -8.26 -11.65 3.53
C ALA A 63 -9.64 -11.56 2.86
N SER A 64 -10.45 -10.56 3.22
CA SER A 64 -11.75 -10.30 2.60
C SER A 64 -11.62 -9.96 1.11
N GLY A 65 -10.70 -9.05 0.78
CA GLY A 65 -10.47 -8.63 -0.60
C GLY A 65 -10.02 -9.78 -1.50
N SER A 66 -9.09 -10.62 -1.04
CA SER A 66 -8.65 -11.79 -1.81
C SER A 66 -9.73 -12.85 -1.96
N GLY A 67 -10.57 -13.06 -0.93
CA GLY A 67 -11.74 -13.94 -1.02
C GLY A 67 -12.73 -13.48 -2.08
N ASN A 68 -13.07 -12.19 -2.08
CA ASN A 68 -13.98 -11.60 -3.07
C ASN A 68 -13.39 -11.63 -4.49
N LEU A 69 -12.10 -11.36 -4.62
CA LEU A 69 -11.40 -11.44 -5.91
C LEU A 69 -11.43 -12.86 -6.49
N MET A 70 -11.13 -13.88 -5.68
CA MET A 70 -11.20 -15.29 -6.09
C MET A 70 -12.62 -15.72 -6.45
N HIS A 71 -13.63 -15.20 -5.76
CA HIS A 71 -15.02 -15.43 -6.11
C HIS A 71 -15.36 -14.86 -7.48
N ASN A 72 -14.97 -13.61 -7.76
CA ASN A 72 -15.30 -12.94 -9.01
C ASN A 72 -14.53 -13.52 -10.22
N LEU A 73 -13.26 -13.89 -10.03
CA LEU A 73 -12.43 -14.40 -11.14
C LEU A 73 -12.65 -15.88 -11.43
N PHE A 74 -12.83 -16.70 -10.40
CA PHE A 74 -12.84 -18.16 -10.51
C PHE A 74 -14.14 -18.80 -10.06
N ASN A 75 -15.14 -18.00 -9.66
CA ASN A 75 -16.43 -18.46 -9.12
C ASN A 75 -16.27 -19.40 -7.90
N LEU A 76 -15.17 -19.24 -7.15
CA LEU A 76 -14.92 -19.99 -5.92
C LEU A 76 -15.70 -19.37 -4.77
N PRO A 77 -16.14 -20.17 -3.76
CA PRO A 77 -16.68 -19.61 -2.52
C PRO A 77 -15.65 -18.64 -1.90
N SER A 78 -16.09 -17.45 -1.47
CA SER A 78 -15.19 -16.42 -0.91
C SER A 78 -14.33 -16.95 0.24
N LEU A 79 -14.89 -17.82 1.09
CA LEU A 79 -14.14 -18.48 2.17
C LEU A 79 -12.99 -19.35 1.63
N ALA A 80 -13.21 -20.10 0.55
CA ALA A 80 -12.16 -20.92 -0.06
C ALA A 80 -11.03 -20.06 -0.62
N GLY A 81 -11.37 -18.94 -1.28
CA GLY A 81 -10.40 -17.95 -1.76
C GLY A 81 -9.56 -17.36 -0.63
N THR A 82 -10.20 -16.97 0.47
CA THR A 82 -9.53 -16.49 1.67
C THR A 82 -8.56 -17.52 2.25
N LEU A 83 -8.99 -18.79 2.37
CA LEU A 83 -8.15 -19.86 2.91
C LEU A 83 -6.96 -20.17 2.01
N ILE A 84 -7.12 -20.14 0.68
CA ILE A 84 -6.01 -20.30 -0.28
C ILE A 84 -4.99 -19.16 -0.09
N PHE A 85 -5.46 -17.92 -0.01
CA PHE A 85 -4.59 -16.77 0.22
C PHE A 85 -3.78 -16.91 1.52
N TYR A 86 -4.44 -17.31 2.62
CA TYR A 86 -3.79 -17.54 3.90
C TYR A 86 -2.77 -18.68 3.85
N ALA A 87 -3.12 -19.79 3.22
CA ALA A 87 -2.22 -20.94 3.11
C ALA A 87 -0.94 -20.59 2.32
N LEU A 88 -1.09 -19.87 1.21
CA LEU A 88 0.04 -19.38 0.41
C LEU A 88 0.91 -18.40 1.20
N GLY A 89 0.30 -17.43 1.87
CA GLY A 89 1.02 -16.48 2.71
C GLY A 89 1.78 -17.17 3.85
N ALA A 90 1.14 -18.07 4.57
CA ALA A 90 1.77 -18.84 5.64
C ALA A 90 2.92 -19.72 5.13
N PHE A 91 2.77 -20.33 3.96
CA PHE A 91 3.84 -21.13 3.33
C PHE A 91 5.06 -20.25 2.96
N ILE A 92 4.83 -19.07 2.40
CA ILE A 92 5.92 -18.14 2.06
C ILE A 92 6.63 -17.67 3.33
N MET A 93 5.88 -17.30 4.36
CA MET A 93 6.45 -16.88 5.64
C MET A 93 7.26 -17.99 6.32
N TRP A 94 6.82 -19.24 6.21
CA TRP A 94 7.57 -20.39 6.74
C TRP A 94 8.94 -20.54 6.06
N LYS A 95 9.09 -20.18 4.80
CA LYS A 95 10.38 -20.19 4.08
C LYS A 95 11.36 -19.12 4.57
N GLY A 96 10.91 -18.22 5.45
CA GLY A 96 11.73 -17.22 6.11
C GLY A 96 11.80 -15.86 5.40
N LEU A 97 12.39 -14.91 6.08
CA LEU A 97 12.38 -13.49 5.70
C LEU A 97 12.97 -13.20 4.31
N GLN A 98 14.03 -13.93 3.93
CA GLN A 98 14.66 -13.73 2.61
C GLN A 98 13.75 -14.21 1.46
N ALA A 99 13.02 -15.30 1.65
CA ALA A 99 12.07 -15.80 0.67
C ALA A 99 10.90 -14.82 0.55
N THR A 100 10.38 -14.34 1.68
CA THR A 100 9.30 -13.33 1.73
C THR A 100 9.70 -12.08 0.97
N GLY A 101 10.88 -11.51 1.21
CA GLY A 101 11.33 -10.30 0.52
C GLY A 101 11.51 -10.47 -1.00
N LYS A 102 11.96 -11.66 -1.46
CA LYS A 102 12.05 -11.94 -2.91
C LYS A 102 10.68 -12.04 -3.57
N VAL A 103 9.75 -12.75 -2.94
CA VAL A 103 8.37 -12.91 -3.43
C VAL A 103 7.66 -11.57 -3.43
N GLU A 104 7.79 -10.79 -2.36
CA GLU A 104 7.23 -9.44 -2.26
C GLU A 104 7.75 -8.53 -3.38
N GLY A 105 9.07 -8.50 -3.62
CA GLY A 105 9.67 -7.73 -4.70
C GLY A 105 9.15 -8.12 -6.08
N LEU A 106 8.99 -9.43 -6.33
CA LEU A 106 8.45 -9.92 -7.60
C LEU A 106 6.98 -9.52 -7.78
N ILE A 107 6.15 -9.74 -6.76
CA ILE A 107 4.72 -9.39 -6.80
C ILE A 107 4.54 -7.88 -6.96
N THR A 108 5.25 -7.06 -6.18
CA THR A 108 5.15 -5.60 -6.25
C THR A 108 5.57 -5.07 -7.63
N SER A 109 6.65 -5.61 -8.21
CA SER A 109 7.09 -5.24 -9.55
C SER A 109 6.06 -5.65 -10.60
N GLY A 110 5.52 -6.86 -10.51
CA GLY A 110 4.45 -7.34 -11.40
C GLY A 110 3.21 -6.46 -11.33
N MET A 111 2.73 -6.16 -10.11
CA MET A 111 1.60 -5.25 -9.89
C MET A 111 1.84 -3.86 -10.49
N ALA A 112 3.03 -3.29 -10.27
CA ALA A 112 3.36 -1.97 -10.81
C ALA A 112 3.30 -1.95 -12.33
N ILE A 113 3.81 -3.00 -13.00
CA ILE A 113 3.75 -3.15 -14.46
C ILE A 113 2.30 -3.26 -14.94
N ILE A 114 1.49 -4.10 -14.29
CA ILE A 114 0.07 -4.29 -14.64
C ILE A 114 -0.68 -2.97 -14.49
N ILE A 115 -0.56 -2.30 -13.35
CA ILE A 115 -1.22 -1.01 -13.08
C ILE A 115 -0.81 0.02 -14.13
N PHE A 116 0.50 0.13 -14.41
CA PHE A 116 1.00 1.06 -15.42
C PHE A 116 0.41 0.75 -16.80
N THR A 117 0.35 -0.53 -17.18
CA THR A 117 -0.24 -0.98 -18.46
C THR A 117 -1.72 -0.62 -18.53
N LEU A 118 -2.51 -0.87 -17.47
CA LEU A 118 -3.93 -0.53 -17.42
C LEU A 118 -4.16 0.98 -17.51
N VAL A 119 -3.34 1.79 -16.83
CA VAL A 119 -3.42 3.26 -16.89
C VAL A 119 -3.13 3.75 -18.32
N VAL A 120 -2.05 3.28 -18.94
CA VAL A 120 -1.68 3.65 -20.31
C VAL A 120 -2.76 3.19 -21.29
N TRP A 121 -3.26 1.97 -21.15
CA TRP A 121 -4.34 1.45 -21.99
C TRP A 121 -5.61 2.30 -21.88
N THR A 122 -5.98 2.71 -20.68
CA THR A 122 -7.15 3.58 -20.46
C THR A 122 -6.98 4.93 -21.16
N ILE A 123 -5.81 5.55 -21.04
CA ILE A 123 -5.55 6.87 -21.64
C ILE A 123 -5.48 6.78 -23.17
N ALA A 124 -4.82 5.75 -23.71
CA ALA A 124 -4.59 5.60 -25.13
C ALA A 124 -5.79 4.99 -25.90
N GLY A 125 -6.64 4.23 -25.21
CA GLY A 125 -7.81 3.56 -25.79
C GLY A 125 -9.11 4.32 -25.57
N PRO A 126 -9.95 3.92 -24.59
CA PRO A 126 -11.27 4.55 -24.36
C PRO A 126 -11.17 6.04 -23.97
N GLY A 127 -10.03 6.44 -23.37
CA GLY A 127 -9.82 7.79 -22.89
C GLY A 127 -10.39 8.02 -21.49
N ILE A 128 -10.20 9.26 -21.03
CA ILE A 128 -10.67 9.74 -19.74
C ILE A 128 -11.70 10.83 -19.96
N GLU A 129 -12.86 10.69 -19.34
CA GLU A 129 -13.89 11.71 -19.37
C GLU A 129 -13.64 12.74 -18.27
N PRO A 130 -13.29 14.00 -18.61
CA PRO A 130 -12.95 15.02 -17.58
C PRO A 130 -14.09 15.30 -16.61
N ALA A 131 -15.35 15.15 -17.05
CA ALA A 131 -16.52 15.38 -16.22
C ALA A 131 -16.55 14.47 -14.99
N ASN A 132 -16.04 13.23 -15.12
CA ASN A 132 -15.99 12.25 -14.05
C ASN A 132 -14.97 12.61 -12.95
N LEU A 133 -13.99 13.47 -13.25
CA LEU A 133 -12.92 13.84 -12.33
C LEU A 133 -13.25 15.06 -11.45
N TRP A 134 -14.24 15.87 -11.86
CA TRP A 134 -14.60 17.13 -11.18
C TRP A 134 -15.72 16.97 -10.15
N VAL A 135 -15.88 15.80 -9.56
CA VAL A 135 -16.88 15.56 -8.52
C VAL A 135 -16.26 15.82 -7.15
N LEU A 136 -16.53 17.00 -6.57
CA LEU A 136 -16.13 17.33 -5.21
C LEU A 136 -17.31 17.15 -4.26
N LYS A 137 -17.21 16.19 -3.34
CA LYS A 137 -18.17 15.96 -2.25
C LYS A 137 -17.47 16.19 -0.90
N PRO A 138 -17.61 17.37 -0.27
CA PRO A 138 -16.87 17.71 0.96
C PRO A 138 -17.06 16.72 2.10
N TYR A 139 -18.21 16.08 2.18
CA TYR A 139 -18.52 15.08 3.20
C TYR A 139 -17.53 13.90 3.23
N PHE A 140 -16.94 13.54 2.09
CA PHE A 140 -16.00 12.42 1.99
C PHE A 140 -14.54 12.81 2.21
N ILE A 141 -14.20 14.06 2.49
CA ILE A 141 -12.80 14.50 2.65
C ILE A 141 -12.15 13.77 3.82
N ILE A 142 -12.82 13.67 4.99
CA ILE A 142 -12.27 13.02 6.18
C ILE A 142 -12.08 11.51 5.96
N PRO A 143 -13.08 10.72 5.48
CA PRO A 143 -12.89 9.34 5.15
C PRO A 143 -11.76 9.09 4.13
N ILE A 144 -11.68 9.91 3.07
CA ILE A 144 -10.61 9.80 2.06
C ILE A 144 -9.24 10.12 2.67
N MET A 145 -9.16 11.11 3.56
CA MET A 145 -7.91 11.45 4.25
C MET A 145 -7.44 10.30 5.15
N ASN A 146 -8.34 9.67 5.91
CA ASN A 146 -8.02 8.51 6.75
C ASN A 146 -7.54 7.33 5.89
N LEU A 147 -8.21 7.04 4.79
CA LEU A 147 -7.80 6.00 3.86
C LEU A 147 -6.43 6.32 3.23
N ALA A 148 -6.20 7.57 2.83
CA ALA A 148 -4.92 8.00 2.29
C ALA A 148 -3.77 7.84 3.31
N VAL A 149 -3.98 8.24 4.56
CA VAL A 149 -2.99 8.03 5.63
C VAL A 149 -2.70 6.53 5.82
N PHE A 150 -3.74 5.69 5.85
CA PHE A 150 -3.60 4.24 5.98
C PHE A 150 -2.77 3.63 4.83
N THR A 151 -3.00 4.05 3.59
CA THR A 151 -2.28 3.53 2.42
C THR A 151 -0.81 3.94 2.36
N PHE A 152 -0.44 5.07 2.98
CA PHE A 152 0.96 5.53 3.07
C PHE A 152 1.67 5.06 4.34
N LEU A 153 1.01 4.32 5.23
CA LEU A 153 1.55 3.96 6.54
C LEU A 153 2.63 2.88 6.41
N ALA A 154 3.90 3.27 6.48
CA ALA A 154 5.05 2.38 6.41
C ALA A 154 6.16 2.71 7.43
N GLN A 155 5.87 3.54 8.45
CA GLN A 155 6.86 3.98 9.44
C GLN A 155 7.52 2.82 10.19
N TYR A 156 6.78 1.73 10.43
CA TYR A 156 7.29 0.56 11.16
C TYR A 156 8.33 -0.25 10.38
N VAL A 157 8.41 -0.08 9.05
CA VAL A 157 9.41 -0.74 8.20
C VAL A 157 10.74 0.03 8.19
N VAL A 158 10.71 1.34 8.46
CA VAL A 158 11.90 2.20 8.38
C VAL A 158 13.06 1.75 9.27
N PRO A 159 12.86 1.32 10.54
CA PRO A 159 13.95 0.81 11.35
C PRO A 159 14.61 -0.46 10.77
N GLU A 160 13.84 -1.33 10.11
CA GLU A 160 14.40 -2.51 9.42
C GLU A 160 15.23 -2.11 8.20
N MET A 161 14.76 -1.14 7.41
CA MET A 161 15.54 -0.57 6.30
C MET A 161 16.82 0.07 6.82
N ALA A 162 16.75 0.84 7.91
CA ALA A 162 17.91 1.45 8.55
C ALA A 162 18.93 0.39 8.99
N ARG A 163 18.48 -0.71 9.61
CA ARG A 163 19.33 -1.83 10.01
C ARG A 163 20.03 -2.48 8.80
N GLY A 164 19.31 -2.72 7.72
CA GLY A 164 19.87 -3.32 6.51
C GLY A 164 20.89 -2.43 5.80
N MET A 165 20.75 -1.11 5.91
CA MET A 165 21.62 -0.13 5.24
C MET A 165 22.73 0.43 6.13
N ALA A 166 22.60 0.36 7.46
CA ALA A 166 23.56 0.95 8.40
C ALA A 166 25.00 0.44 8.23
N ALA A 167 25.16 -0.82 7.83
CA ALA A 167 26.46 -1.44 7.63
C ALA A 167 27.12 -1.07 6.28
N THR A 168 26.36 -0.52 5.31
CA THR A 168 26.85 -0.29 3.96
C THR A 168 26.80 1.18 3.55
N LYS A 169 25.63 1.77 3.44
CA LYS A 169 25.42 3.13 2.92
C LYS A 169 24.22 3.81 3.58
N PRO A 170 24.36 4.28 4.84
CA PRO A 170 23.23 4.88 5.58
C PRO A 170 22.67 6.14 4.92
N GLU A 171 23.49 6.88 4.15
CA GLU A 171 23.06 8.08 3.42
C GLU A 171 22.06 7.81 2.28
N ILE A 172 21.89 6.56 1.88
CA ILE A 172 20.92 6.17 0.84
C ILE A 172 19.51 6.05 1.42
N LEU A 173 19.36 5.78 2.72
CA LEU A 173 18.06 5.55 3.34
C LEU A 173 17.04 6.68 3.11
N PRO A 174 17.36 7.96 3.33
CA PRO A 174 16.41 9.04 3.05
C PRO A 174 16.00 9.11 1.57
N LYS A 175 16.95 8.88 0.66
CA LYS A 175 16.69 8.87 -0.79
C LYS A 175 15.80 7.71 -1.18
N ALA A 176 16.01 6.52 -0.61
CA ALA A 176 15.19 5.35 -0.83
C ALA A 176 13.74 5.57 -0.34
N ILE A 177 13.57 6.18 0.84
CA ILE A 177 12.26 6.54 1.37
C ILE A 177 11.54 7.52 0.44
N ILE A 178 12.19 8.62 0.05
CA ILE A 178 11.58 9.61 -0.84
C ILE A 178 11.20 8.98 -2.19
N ALA A 179 12.10 8.22 -2.80
CA ALA A 179 11.84 7.56 -4.08
C ALA A 179 10.69 6.56 -3.98
N GLY A 180 10.67 5.72 -2.95
CA GLY A 180 9.58 4.77 -2.69
C GLY A 180 8.24 5.48 -2.48
N MET A 181 8.22 6.54 -1.67
CA MET A 181 7.00 7.32 -1.42
C MET A 181 6.51 8.08 -2.66
N CYS A 182 7.40 8.58 -3.51
CA CYS A 182 7.02 9.19 -4.78
C CYS A 182 6.39 8.17 -5.73
N ILE A 183 6.97 6.96 -5.85
CA ILE A 183 6.41 5.88 -6.68
C ILE A 183 5.04 5.47 -6.15
N THR A 184 4.92 5.29 -4.84
CA THR A 184 3.63 4.95 -4.18
C THR A 184 2.60 6.04 -4.41
N ALA A 185 2.95 7.31 -4.20
CA ALA A 185 2.05 8.45 -4.42
C ALA A 185 1.58 8.53 -5.87
N PHE A 186 2.50 8.32 -6.82
CA PHE A 186 2.15 8.27 -8.24
C PHE A 186 1.17 7.14 -8.55
N THR A 187 1.43 5.93 -8.08
CA THR A 187 0.57 4.77 -8.30
C THR A 187 -0.81 4.97 -7.69
N LEU A 188 -0.87 5.45 -6.42
CA LEU A 188 -2.11 5.73 -5.72
C LEU A 188 -2.92 6.89 -6.32
N ALA A 189 -2.29 7.79 -7.07
CA ALA A 189 -2.97 8.85 -7.81
C ALA A 189 -3.43 8.35 -9.20
N ALA A 190 -2.60 7.58 -9.89
CA ALA A 190 -2.85 7.12 -11.25
C ALA A 190 -4.05 6.16 -11.35
N VAL A 191 -4.21 5.23 -10.38
CA VAL A 191 -5.32 4.27 -10.37
C VAL A 191 -6.68 4.96 -10.26
N PRO A 192 -6.98 5.79 -9.24
CA PRO A 192 -8.25 6.51 -9.18
C PRO A 192 -8.45 7.46 -10.35
N PHE A 193 -7.39 8.09 -10.84
CA PHE A 193 -7.47 9.00 -11.98
C PHE A 193 -7.95 8.25 -13.24
N ALA A 194 -7.33 7.14 -13.57
CA ALA A 194 -7.70 6.36 -14.74
C ALA A 194 -9.06 5.65 -14.57
N ALA A 195 -9.27 4.99 -13.43
CA ALA A 195 -10.49 4.23 -13.18
C ALA A 195 -11.72 5.14 -13.05
N LEU A 196 -11.65 6.22 -12.26
CA LEU A 196 -12.76 7.18 -12.15
C LEU A 196 -12.99 7.92 -13.47
N GLY A 197 -11.93 8.28 -14.17
CA GLY A 197 -12.04 8.94 -15.46
C GLY A 197 -12.77 8.10 -16.50
N LEU A 198 -12.57 6.78 -16.47
CA LEU A 198 -13.25 5.84 -17.38
C LEU A 198 -14.65 5.43 -16.89
N LEU A 199 -14.79 5.11 -15.60
CA LEU A 199 -15.99 4.48 -15.04
C LEU A 199 -16.99 5.50 -14.45
N GLY A 200 -16.52 6.67 -14.04
CA GLY A 200 -17.37 7.66 -13.37
C GLY A 200 -18.04 7.11 -12.10
N THR A 201 -19.36 7.02 -12.11
CA THR A 201 -20.17 6.51 -10.98
C THR A 201 -20.34 5.00 -10.96
N GLU A 202 -19.87 4.29 -11.98
CA GLU A 202 -19.93 2.81 -12.08
C GLU A 202 -18.80 2.11 -11.32
N VAL A 203 -18.03 2.84 -10.51
CA VAL A 203 -16.94 2.29 -9.70
C VAL A 203 -17.49 1.34 -8.63
N THR A 204 -16.92 0.13 -8.58
CA THR A 204 -17.23 -0.92 -7.59
C THR A 204 -16.21 -0.94 -6.45
N GLU A 205 -16.49 -1.71 -5.37
CA GLU A 205 -15.57 -1.88 -4.24
C GLU A 205 -14.20 -2.42 -4.69
N VAL A 206 -14.19 -3.35 -5.64
CA VAL A 206 -12.95 -3.84 -6.28
C VAL A 206 -12.85 -3.18 -7.64
N VAL A 207 -12.30 -1.98 -7.66
CA VAL A 207 -12.23 -1.13 -8.85
C VAL A 207 -11.56 -1.79 -10.05
N THR A 208 -10.57 -2.65 -9.82
CA THR A 208 -9.83 -3.35 -10.87
C THR A 208 -10.70 -4.29 -11.71
N ILE A 209 -11.75 -4.88 -11.11
CA ILE A 209 -12.70 -5.74 -11.81
C ILE A 209 -13.51 -4.91 -12.81
N ALA A 210 -14.22 -3.89 -12.33
CA ALA A 210 -15.03 -3.03 -13.21
C ALA A 210 -14.18 -2.29 -14.26
N TRP A 211 -12.97 -1.93 -13.90
CA TRP A 211 -12.00 -1.32 -14.80
C TRP A 211 -11.56 -2.29 -15.91
N GLY A 212 -11.23 -3.53 -15.54
CA GLY A 212 -10.88 -4.59 -16.48
C GLY A 212 -12.03 -4.96 -17.42
N GLU A 213 -13.26 -5.10 -16.91
CA GLU A 213 -14.46 -5.37 -17.71
C GLU A 213 -14.68 -4.30 -18.79
N LYS A 214 -14.50 -3.02 -18.43
CA LYS A 214 -14.66 -1.90 -19.36
C LYS A 214 -13.58 -1.84 -20.44
N LEU A 215 -12.35 -2.27 -20.11
CA LEU A 215 -11.23 -2.34 -21.05
C LEU A 215 -11.23 -3.59 -21.94
N GLY A 216 -12.00 -4.61 -21.57
CA GLY A 216 -12.15 -5.86 -22.33
C GLY A 216 -11.50 -7.06 -21.64
N THR A 217 -11.75 -8.25 -22.21
CA THR A 217 -11.41 -9.55 -21.60
C THR A 217 -9.94 -9.69 -21.24
N ALA A 218 -9.02 -9.16 -22.04
CA ALA A 218 -7.59 -9.23 -21.76
C ALA A 218 -7.21 -8.44 -20.49
N ALA A 219 -7.78 -7.24 -20.31
CA ALA A 219 -7.55 -6.40 -19.15
C ALA A 219 -8.22 -6.95 -17.88
N TYR A 220 -9.33 -7.67 -18.03
CA TYR A 220 -10.05 -8.30 -16.92
C TYR A 220 -9.22 -9.38 -16.20
N TYR A 221 -8.41 -10.15 -16.96
CA TYR A 221 -7.57 -11.23 -16.44
C TYR A 221 -6.12 -10.80 -16.13
N MET A 222 -5.76 -9.54 -16.32
CA MET A 222 -4.48 -8.97 -15.90
C MET A 222 -4.48 -8.59 -14.44
#